data_cb143c6a91efe531c91c3eb5f926754d
#
_entry.id   cb143c6a91efe531c91c3eb5f926754d
#
_cell.length_a   1.000
_cell.length_b   1.000
_cell.length_c   1.000
_cell.angle_alpha   90.00
_cell.angle_beta   90.00
_cell.angle_gamma   90.00
#
_symmetry.space_group_name_H-M   'P 1'
#
loop_
_entity.id
_entity.type
_entity.pdbx_description
1 polymer ?
#
loop_
_entity_poly.entity_id
_entity_poly.type
_entity_poly.pdbx_seq_one_letter_code
_entity_poly.pdbx_strand_id
1 'polypeptide(L)'
;VKQDLATVCSGFTFIEGPIWNDVTGCLTFNDIPESRTYRLEQGKTVRLLREDTHKANGNAYDMDSNIIVCEHVRSCISRTNDQGENLEVLVSHYGDKELNSPNDVVVRSDGVIFFTDPRFGRNPSRVGLERPQELDFQGVFSFDPGTGELKLLADDFENPNGLCFSPDEAFLYVNDSPKKHIRKFRVEADGTLSGGAVWAETTGEEI
;
A
#
# COMPACT_ATOMS: atom_id res chain seq x y z
N VAL A 1 23.23 -1.26 17.33
CA VAL A 1 22.60 -2.00 18.42
C VAL A 1 21.86 -3.16 17.77
N LYS A 2 22.28 -4.42 17.97
CA LYS A 2 21.45 -5.58 17.64
C LYS A 2 20.26 -5.54 18.59
N GLN A 3 19.09 -5.14 18.11
CA GLN A 3 17.86 -5.44 18.83
C GLN A 3 17.50 -6.91 18.58
N ASP A 4 17.27 -7.66 19.63
CA ASP A 4 16.73 -9.00 19.51
C ASP A 4 15.32 -8.90 18.94
N LEU A 5 15.09 -9.54 17.78
CA LEU A 5 13.76 -9.63 17.18
C LEU A 5 12.90 -10.58 18.02
N ALA A 6 11.68 -10.16 18.33
CA ALA A 6 10.70 -10.99 19.03
C ALA A 6 9.51 -11.28 18.11
N THR A 7 9.13 -12.55 18.02
CA THR A 7 7.88 -12.94 17.34
C THR A 7 6.70 -12.55 18.21
N VAL A 8 5.83 -11.70 17.70
CA VAL A 8 4.63 -11.21 18.41
C VAL A 8 3.39 -12.07 18.14
N CYS A 9 3.29 -12.63 16.93
CA CYS A 9 2.27 -13.60 16.53
C CYS A 9 2.76 -14.44 15.36
N SER A 10 2.09 -15.55 15.06
CA SER A 10 2.43 -16.49 14.00
C SER A 10 1.19 -17.27 13.52
N GLY A 11 1.34 -18.09 12.47
CA GLY A 11 0.26 -18.91 11.91
C GLY A 11 -0.38 -18.31 10.68
N PHE A 12 0.33 -17.42 9.98
CA PHE A 12 -0.10 -16.78 8.73
C PHE A 12 0.70 -17.33 7.55
N THR A 13 0.15 -17.14 6.35
CA THR A 13 0.76 -17.63 5.11
C THR A 13 1.75 -16.62 4.53
N PHE A 14 1.33 -15.38 4.36
CA PHE A 14 2.18 -14.28 3.90
C PHE A 14 1.56 -12.94 4.29
N ILE A 15 2.15 -12.31 5.30
CA ILE A 15 1.63 -11.08 5.87
C ILE A 15 2.28 -9.85 5.27
N GLU A 16 1.45 -8.80 5.06
CA GLU A 16 1.82 -7.51 4.49
C GLU A 16 0.94 -6.38 5.06
N GLY A 17 1.29 -5.14 4.69
CA GLY A 17 0.54 -3.94 5.00
C GLY A 17 0.35 -3.67 6.51
N PRO A 18 1.38 -3.81 7.35
CA PRO A 18 1.23 -3.57 8.78
C PRO A 18 1.04 -2.08 9.06
N ILE A 19 -0.03 -1.73 9.79
CA ILE A 19 -0.27 -0.38 10.28
C ILE A 19 -0.54 -0.38 11.78
N TRP A 20 0.04 0.60 12.46
CA TRP A 20 -0.12 0.80 13.89
C TRP A 20 -1.12 1.91 14.18
N ASN A 21 -2.03 1.67 15.12
CA ASN A 21 -2.95 2.68 15.63
C ASN A 21 -2.49 3.11 17.04
N ASP A 22 -1.96 4.31 17.16
CA ASP A 22 -1.44 4.85 18.43
C ASP A 22 -2.53 5.08 19.49
N VAL A 23 -3.78 5.31 19.06
CA VAL A 23 -4.90 5.57 19.96
C VAL A 23 -5.36 4.28 20.62
N THR A 24 -5.48 3.19 19.85
CA THR A 24 -5.98 1.90 20.34
C THR A 24 -4.86 0.95 20.77
N GLY A 25 -3.61 1.22 20.37
CA GLY A 25 -2.46 0.35 20.62
C GLY A 25 -2.57 -0.99 19.88
N CYS A 26 -3.16 -0.97 18.67
CA CYS A 26 -3.40 -2.17 17.87
C CYS A 26 -2.58 -2.15 16.58
N LEU A 27 -2.13 -3.34 16.12
CA LEU A 27 -1.50 -3.56 14.83
C LEU A 27 -2.50 -4.23 13.91
N THR A 28 -2.81 -3.61 12.76
CA THR A 28 -3.61 -4.21 11.70
C THR A 28 -2.70 -4.64 10.56
N PHE A 29 -2.94 -5.81 9.94
CA PHE A 29 -2.16 -6.36 8.84
C PHE A 29 -2.98 -7.33 8.00
N ASN A 30 -2.53 -7.63 6.78
CA ASN A 30 -3.18 -8.52 5.84
C ASN A 30 -2.42 -9.85 5.71
N ASP A 31 -3.14 -10.97 5.59
CA ASP A 31 -2.63 -12.23 5.05
C ASP A 31 -3.15 -12.35 3.61
N ILE A 32 -2.29 -11.96 2.65
CA ILE A 32 -2.69 -11.79 1.25
C ILE A 32 -3.23 -13.09 0.65
N PRO A 33 -2.54 -14.26 0.74
CA PRO A 33 -3.03 -15.50 0.17
C PRO A 33 -4.40 -15.92 0.69
N GLU A 34 -4.63 -15.71 1.99
CA GLU A 34 -5.88 -16.07 2.67
C GLU A 34 -7.01 -15.06 2.46
N SER A 35 -6.71 -13.89 1.82
CA SER A 35 -7.66 -12.78 1.66
C SER A 35 -8.30 -12.37 2.98
N ARG A 36 -7.47 -12.16 4.01
CA ARG A 36 -7.91 -11.82 5.36
C ARG A 36 -7.13 -10.66 5.92
N THR A 37 -7.83 -9.78 6.64
CA THR A 37 -7.24 -8.73 7.48
C THR A 37 -7.35 -9.12 8.94
N TYR A 38 -6.27 -8.98 9.67
CA TYR A 38 -6.18 -9.28 11.09
C TYR A 38 -5.82 -8.05 11.90
N ARG A 39 -6.19 -8.07 13.17
CA ARG A 39 -5.77 -7.09 14.17
C ARG A 39 -5.15 -7.81 15.37
N LEU A 40 -3.93 -7.42 15.69
CA LEU A 40 -3.27 -7.78 16.94
C LEU A 40 -3.61 -6.72 17.98
N GLU A 41 -4.39 -7.10 18.96
CA GLU A 41 -4.84 -6.23 20.06
C GLU A 41 -3.83 -6.21 21.22
N GLN A 42 -3.99 -5.25 22.13
CA GLN A 42 -3.24 -5.25 23.38
C GLN A 42 -3.44 -6.60 24.10
N GLY A 43 -2.36 -7.17 24.67
CA GLY A 43 -2.39 -8.51 25.27
C GLY A 43 -2.11 -9.64 24.30
N LYS A 44 -1.74 -9.32 23.04
CA LYS A 44 -1.34 -10.28 21.99
C LYS A 44 -2.46 -11.20 21.48
N THR A 45 -3.72 -10.80 21.63
CA THR A 45 -4.84 -11.49 20.99
C THR A 45 -4.94 -11.08 19.53
N VAL A 46 -4.89 -12.05 18.61
CA VAL A 46 -5.14 -11.81 17.20
C VAL A 46 -6.61 -12.02 16.90
N ARG A 47 -7.26 -11.02 16.33
CA ARG A 47 -8.65 -11.06 15.88
C ARG A 47 -8.72 -10.97 14.37
N LEU A 48 -9.55 -11.80 13.74
CA LEU A 48 -9.93 -11.62 12.34
C LEU A 48 -10.81 -10.36 12.26
N LEU A 49 -10.37 -9.40 11.44
CA LEU A 49 -11.07 -8.13 11.25
C LEU A 49 -12.00 -8.20 10.03
N ARG A 50 -11.51 -8.78 8.92
CA ARG A 50 -12.25 -8.87 7.67
C ARG A 50 -11.83 -10.12 6.88
N GLU A 51 -12.80 -10.76 6.22
CA GLU A 51 -12.61 -11.83 5.22
C GLU A 51 -12.90 -11.31 3.82
N ASP A 52 -12.57 -12.11 2.81
CA ASP A 52 -12.80 -11.81 1.40
C ASP A 52 -12.23 -10.45 0.97
N THR A 53 -11.00 -10.16 1.41
CA THR A 53 -10.34 -8.88 1.17
C THR A 53 -9.77 -8.72 -0.24
N HIS A 54 -10.05 -9.66 -1.16
CA HIS A 54 -9.56 -9.63 -2.54
C HIS A 54 -8.04 -9.52 -2.64
N LYS A 55 -7.33 -10.26 -1.77
CA LYS A 55 -5.88 -10.20 -1.61
C LYS A 55 -5.41 -8.78 -1.27
N ALA A 56 -5.99 -8.21 -0.21
CA ALA A 56 -5.55 -6.94 0.35
C ALA A 56 -4.06 -6.99 0.73
N ASN A 57 -3.33 -5.92 0.45
CA ASN A 57 -1.90 -5.78 0.70
C ASN A 57 -1.62 -4.59 1.62
N GLY A 58 -1.20 -3.44 1.09
CA GLY A 58 -0.88 -2.24 1.87
C GLY A 58 -2.10 -1.64 2.57
N ASN A 59 -1.89 -1.09 3.74
CA ASN A 59 -2.89 -0.36 4.51
C ASN A 59 -2.33 0.97 4.99
N ALA A 60 -3.19 1.96 5.19
CA ALA A 60 -2.90 3.20 5.91
C ALA A 60 -4.14 3.66 6.68
N TYR A 61 -3.96 4.48 7.72
CA TYR A 61 -5.09 5.21 8.32
C TYR A 61 -5.28 6.53 7.60
N ASP A 62 -6.55 6.90 7.34
CA ASP A 62 -6.90 8.27 6.96
C ASP A 62 -7.04 9.17 8.20
N MET A 63 -7.34 10.45 7.98
CA MET A 63 -7.44 11.45 9.05
C MET A 63 -8.60 11.19 10.01
N ASP A 64 -9.60 10.39 9.58
CA ASP A 64 -10.77 10.01 10.38
C ASP A 64 -10.61 8.61 11.02
N SER A 65 -9.39 8.05 10.96
CA SER A 65 -9.06 6.70 11.45
C SER A 65 -9.77 5.58 10.69
N ASN A 66 -10.23 5.81 9.46
CA ASN A 66 -10.62 4.72 8.58
C ASN A 66 -9.38 4.03 8.00
N ILE A 67 -9.54 2.78 7.59
CA ILE A 67 -8.47 2.00 6.96
C ILE A 67 -8.58 2.14 5.44
N ILE A 68 -7.56 2.72 4.83
CA ILE A 68 -7.34 2.72 3.39
C ILE A 68 -6.59 1.45 3.02
N VAL A 69 -7.05 0.73 1.99
CA VAL A 69 -6.56 -0.61 1.66
C VAL A 69 -6.26 -0.71 0.16
N CYS A 70 -5.11 -1.29 -0.17
CA CYS A 70 -4.78 -1.72 -1.52
C CYS A 70 -5.33 -3.13 -1.76
N GLU A 71 -6.22 -3.32 -2.74
CA GLU A 71 -6.80 -4.63 -3.07
C GLU A 71 -6.26 -5.13 -4.42
N HIS A 72 -5.41 -6.16 -4.40
CA HIS A 72 -4.74 -6.67 -5.60
C HIS A 72 -5.72 -7.21 -6.65
N VAL A 73 -6.68 -8.06 -6.24
CA VAL A 73 -7.57 -8.74 -7.19
C VAL A 73 -8.68 -7.83 -7.71
N ARG A 74 -9.11 -6.85 -6.92
CA ARG A 74 -10.07 -5.83 -7.38
C ARG A 74 -9.42 -4.64 -8.06
N SER A 75 -8.09 -4.59 -8.13
CA SER A 75 -7.34 -3.47 -8.72
C SER A 75 -7.81 -2.11 -8.21
N CYS A 76 -7.95 -1.94 -6.91
CA CYS A 76 -8.51 -0.71 -6.38
C CYS A 76 -7.88 -0.30 -5.04
N ILE A 77 -8.06 0.98 -4.72
CA ILE A 77 -7.97 1.50 -3.36
C ILE A 77 -9.37 1.50 -2.77
N SER A 78 -9.54 0.91 -1.62
CA SER A 78 -10.79 0.88 -0.88
C SER A 78 -10.63 1.52 0.51
N ARG A 79 -11.75 1.83 1.15
CA ARG A 79 -11.82 2.36 2.51
C ARG A 79 -12.80 1.55 3.33
N THR A 80 -12.45 1.27 4.58
CA THR A 80 -13.37 0.73 5.59
C THR A 80 -13.26 1.57 6.86
N ASN A 81 -14.25 1.46 7.75
CA ASN A 81 -14.04 1.98 9.10
C ASN A 81 -12.96 1.19 9.85
N ASP A 82 -12.55 1.64 11.03
CA ASP A 82 -11.53 0.96 11.86
C ASP A 82 -11.93 -0.47 12.27
N GLN A 83 -13.19 -0.85 12.16
CA GLN A 83 -13.67 -2.23 12.42
C GLN A 83 -13.68 -3.12 11.16
N GLY A 84 -13.21 -2.62 10.02
CA GLY A 84 -13.21 -3.36 8.75
C GLY A 84 -14.58 -3.42 8.07
N GLU A 85 -15.52 -2.58 8.48
CA GLU A 85 -16.88 -2.50 7.97
C GLU A 85 -17.05 -1.30 7.02
N ASN A 86 -18.24 -1.16 6.42
CA ASN A 86 -18.59 -0.02 5.53
C ASN A 86 -17.63 0.15 4.35
N LEU A 87 -17.34 -0.96 3.66
CA LEU A 87 -16.44 -0.99 2.52
C LEU A 87 -16.91 -0.07 1.40
N GLU A 88 -16.04 0.83 0.98
CA GLU A 88 -16.20 1.73 -0.16
C GLU A 88 -15.00 1.60 -1.09
N VAL A 89 -15.23 1.51 -2.41
CA VAL A 89 -14.16 1.62 -3.41
C VAL A 89 -13.95 3.09 -3.71
N LEU A 90 -12.75 3.60 -3.47
CA LEU A 90 -12.39 5.00 -3.71
C LEU A 90 -11.96 5.23 -5.16
N VAL A 91 -11.08 4.36 -5.68
CA VAL A 91 -10.56 4.46 -7.06
C VAL A 91 -10.13 3.08 -7.55
N SER A 92 -10.41 2.79 -8.84
CA SER A 92 -10.07 1.52 -9.50
C SER A 92 -9.59 1.69 -10.95
N HIS A 93 -9.72 2.89 -11.52
CA HIS A 93 -9.38 3.16 -12.92
C HIS A 93 -8.57 4.46 -13.04
N TYR A 94 -7.65 4.46 -13.98
CA TYR A 94 -6.98 5.65 -14.49
C TYR A 94 -7.48 5.92 -15.91
N GLY A 95 -8.31 6.95 -16.07
CA GLY A 95 -9.10 7.15 -17.28
C GLY A 95 -10.12 6.02 -17.46
N ASP A 96 -10.06 5.32 -18.58
CA ASP A 96 -10.91 4.17 -18.93
C ASP A 96 -10.26 2.81 -18.67
N LYS A 97 -9.02 2.80 -18.13
CA LYS A 97 -8.23 1.59 -17.89
C LYS A 97 -8.21 1.23 -16.40
N GLU A 98 -8.39 -0.06 -16.13
CA GLU A 98 -8.27 -0.61 -14.77
C GLU A 98 -6.84 -0.44 -14.24
N LEU A 99 -6.68 -0.04 -12.97
CA LEU A 99 -5.40 -0.04 -12.27
C LEU A 99 -4.77 -1.44 -12.31
N ASN A 100 -3.45 -1.55 -12.19
CA ASN A 100 -2.79 -2.86 -12.22
C ASN A 100 -3.15 -3.71 -11.00
N SER A 101 -2.55 -3.44 -9.89
CA SER A 101 -2.82 -4.08 -8.59
C SER A 101 -2.19 -3.24 -7.49
N PRO A 102 -2.89 -2.19 -7.01
CA PRO A 102 -2.37 -1.33 -5.96
C PRO A 102 -1.74 -2.13 -4.83
N ASN A 103 -0.49 -1.77 -4.46
CA ASN A 103 0.33 -2.58 -3.58
C ASN A 103 0.51 -1.96 -2.20
N ASP A 104 1.04 -0.75 -2.12
CA ASP A 104 1.25 -0.06 -0.85
C ASP A 104 0.70 1.36 -0.90
N VAL A 105 0.39 1.92 0.26
CA VAL A 105 -0.35 3.18 0.39
C VAL A 105 0.09 3.97 1.61
N VAL A 106 0.16 5.29 1.44
CA VAL A 106 0.33 6.25 2.55
C VAL A 106 -0.65 7.40 2.38
N VAL A 107 -1.08 7.97 3.48
CA VAL A 107 -1.97 9.15 3.50
C VAL A 107 -1.18 10.35 4.00
N ARG A 108 -1.18 11.43 3.21
CA ARG A 108 -0.57 12.70 3.59
C ARG A 108 -1.44 13.43 4.61
N SER A 109 -0.86 14.33 5.39
CA SER A 109 -1.55 15.07 6.48
C SER A 109 -2.75 15.90 6.03
N ASP A 110 -2.90 16.20 4.74
CA ASP A 110 -4.06 16.86 4.15
C ASP A 110 -5.14 15.89 3.63
N GLY A 111 -4.96 14.58 3.81
CA GLY A 111 -5.89 13.53 3.43
C GLY A 111 -5.69 12.96 2.01
N VAL A 112 -4.74 13.48 1.24
CA VAL A 112 -4.42 12.94 -0.09
C VAL A 112 -3.71 11.59 0.07
N ILE A 113 -4.19 10.60 -0.68
CA ILE A 113 -3.73 9.21 -0.66
C ILE A 113 -2.68 9.03 -1.75
N PHE A 114 -1.49 8.53 -1.41
CA PHE A 114 -0.44 8.16 -2.37
C PHE A 114 -0.28 6.64 -2.37
N PHE A 115 -0.18 6.03 -3.55
CA PHE A 115 -0.07 4.58 -3.65
C PHE A 115 0.78 4.14 -4.84
N THR A 116 1.27 2.91 -4.75
CA THR A 116 2.00 2.23 -5.82
C THR A 116 1.07 1.25 -6.53
N ASP A 117 1.22 1.11 -7.86
CA ASP A 117 0.37 0.25 -8.69
C ASP A 117 1.19 -0.68 -9.60
N PRO A 118 1.93 -1.65 -9.01
CA PRO A 118 2.67 -2.66 -9.75
C PRO A 118 1.74 -3.75 -10.30
N ARG A 119 2.32 -4.70 -11.05
CA ARG A 119 1.59 -5.83 -11.63
C ARG A 119 1.58 -7.11 -10.78
N PHE A 120 2.06 -7.09 -9.53
CA PHE A 120 2.17 -8.32 -8.71
C PHE A 120 0.86 -9.08 -8.58
N GLY A 121 -0.25 -8.37 -8.35
CA GLY A 121 -1.57 -8.96 -8.20
C GLY A 121 -2.21 -9.45 -9.51
N ARG A 122 -1.61 -9.16 -10.68
CA ARG A 122 -2.07 -9.65 -11.99
C ARG A 122 -1.35 -10.91 -12.47
N ASN A 123 -0.32 -11.34 -11.79
CA ASN A 123 0.41 -12.56 -12.10
C ASN A 123 -0.17 -13.76 -11.34
N PRO A 124 -0.12 -14.99 -11.93
CA PRO A 124 -0.53 -16.20 -11.22
C PRO A 124 0.48 -16.49 -10.11
N SER A 125 0.14 -16.12 -8.90
CA SER A 125 0.97 -16.28 -7.71
C SER A 125 0.12 -16.36 -6.45
N ARG A 126 0.76 -16.61 -5.31
CA ARG A 126 0.07 -16.58 -4.01
C ARG A 126 -0.58 -15.22 -3.68
N VAL A 127 -0.07 -14.13 -4.27
CA VAL A 127 -0.55 -12.76 -4.02
C VAL A 127 -1.43 -12.20 -5.13
N GLY A 128 -1.62 -12.93 -6.25
CA GLY A 128 -2.32 -12.44 -7.43
C GLY A 128 -3.30 -13.43 -8.04
N LEU A 129 -4.00 -12.94 -9.05
CA LEU A 129 -4.85 -13.70 -9.96
C LEU A 129 -4.50 -13.27 -11.38
N GLU A 130 -4.20 -14.25 -12.25
CA GLU A 130 -3.84 -13.98 -13.64
C GLU A 130 -4.96 -13.25 -14.38
N ARG A 131 -4.63 -12.07 -14.89
CA ARG A 131 -5.50 -11.27 -15.75
C ARG A 131 -4.68 -10.27 -16.58
N PRO A 132 -5.16 -9.84 -17.78
CA PRO A 132 -4.46 -8.88 -18.62
C PRO A 132 -4.21 -7.55 -17.89
N GLN A 133 -3.06 -6.95 -18.13
CA GLN A 133 -2.75 -5.59 -17.72
C GLN A 133 -3.34 -4.63 -18.75
N GLU A 134 -4.05 -3.59 -18.31
CA GLU A 134 -4.62 -2.57 -19.19
C GLU A 134 -3.71 -1.33 -19.32
N LEU A 135 -3.06 -0.94 -18.22
CA LEU A 135 -2.02 0.09 -18.23
C LEU A 135 -0.71 -0.50 -18.79
N ASP A 136 -0.02 0.23 -19.64
CA ASP A 136 1.26 -0.17 -20.24
C ASP A 136 2.50 0.21 -19.40
N PHE A 137 2.26 0.69 -18.19
CA PHE A 137 3.26 1.07 -17.19
C PHE A 137 2.86 0.59 -15.79
N GLN A 138 3.78 0.73 -14.84
CA GLN A 138 3.50 0.59 -13.41
C GLN A 138 3.74 1.93 -12.73
N GLY A 139 2.69 2.45 -12.09
CA GLY A 139 2.66 3.83 -11.65
C GLY A 139 2.80 4.03 -10.14
N VAL A 140 3.20 5.25 -9.81
CA VAL A 140 2.97 5.87 -8.50
C VAL A 140 1.90 6.92 -8.71
N PHE A 141 0.85 6.89 -7.89
CA PHE A 141 -0.30 7.75 -8.04
C PHE A 141 -0.58 8.54 -6.76
N SER A 142 -1.30 9.65 -6.89
CA SER A 142 -2.02 10.28 -5.79
C SER A 142 -3.52 10.37 -6.11
N PHE A 143 -4.34 10.15 -5.09
CA PHE A 143 -5.80 10.28 -5.16
C PHE A 143 -6.28 11.23 -4.06
N ASP A 144 -7.04 12.23 -4.44
CA ASP A 144 -7.69 13.15 -3.52
C ASP A 144 -9.17 12.75 -3.31
N PRO A 145 -9.52 12.17 -2.15
CA PRO A 145 -10.90 11.76 -1.87
C PRO A 145 -11.89 12.92 -1.86
N GLY A 146 -11.43 14.15 -1.58
CA GLY A 146 -12.29 15.34 -1.52
C GLY A 146 -12.74 15.83 -2.89
N THR A 147 -11.91 15.65 -3.92
CA THR A 147 -12.21 16.08 -5.30
C THR A 147 -12.48 14.91 -6.25
N GLY A 148 -12.07 13.69 -5.87
CA GLY A 148 -12.10 12.51 -6.74
C GLY A 148 -11.00 12.50 -7.80
N GLU A 149 -10.01 13.40 -7.71
CA GLU A 149 -8.94 13.50 -8.70
C GLU A 149 -7.87 12.42 -8.47
N LEU A 150 -7.60 11.63 -9.52
CA LEU A 150 -6.47 10.68 -9.58
C LEU A 150 -5.38 11.25 -10.47
N LYS A 151 -4.16 11.41 -9.94
CA LYS A 151 -2.98 11.88 -10.68
C LYS A 151 -1.95 10.77 -10.80
N LEU A 152 -1.40 10.59 -12.01
CA LEU A 152 -0.18 9.82 -12.21
C LEU A 152 1.02 10.70 -11.86
N LEU A 153 1.86 10.23 -10.94
CA LEU A 153 3.02 10.97 -10.44
C LEU A 153 4.34 10.48 -11.04
N ALA A 154 4.45 9.17 -11.32
CA ALA A 154 5.59 8.56 -11.99
C ALA A 154 5.15 7.26 -12.67
N ASP A 155 5.72 6.97 -13.86
CA ASP A 155 5.38 5.81 -14.70
C ASP A 155 6.62 5.03 -15.18
N ASP A 156 7.78 5.33 -14.63
CA ASP A 156 9.07 4.81 -15.04
C ASP A 156 9.66 3.77 -14.08
N PHE A 157 8.82 3.16 -13.26
CA PHE A 157 9.17 2.05 -12.38
C PHE A 157 9.02 0.69 -13.09
N GLU A 158 9.81 -0.30 -12.68
CA GLU A 158 9.63 -1.68 -13.12
C GLU A 158 8.54 -2.40 -12.31
N ASN A 159 8.60 -2.32 -10.98
CA ASN A 159 7.54 -2.73 -10.06
C ASN A 159 7.67 -1.94 -8.76
N PRO A 160 7.03 -0.76 -8.66
CA PRO A 160 7.04 0.01 -7.42
C PRO A 160 6.31 -0.78 -6.33
N ASN A 161 6.86 -0.81 -5.12
CA ASN A 161 6.33 -1.58 -4.00
C ASN A 161 6.07 -0.64 -2.81
N GLY A 162 6.84 -0.73 -1.72
CA GLY A 162 6.67 0.10 -0.56
C GLY A 162 6.93 1.59 -0.81
N LEU A 163 6.19 2.45 -0.13
CA LEU A 163 6.41 3.90 -0.15
C LEU A 163 6.25 4.51 1.23
N CYS A 164 6.95 5.61 1.48
CA CYS A 164 6.78 6.40 2.71
C CYS A 164 7.17 7.86 2.50
N PHE A 165 6.54 8.74 3.26
CA PHE A 165 6.97 10.14 3.36
C PHE A 165 8.15 10.32 4.32
N SER A 166 8.92 11.40 4.13
CA SER A 166 9.73 11.95 5.21
C SER A 166 8.81 12.52 6.32
N PRO A 167 9.30 12.67 7.58
CA PRO A 167 8.47 13.16 8.69
C PRO A 167 7.85 14.55 8.47
N ASP A 168 8.46 15.37 7.62
CA ASP A 168 7.98 16.69 7.20
C ASP A 168 7.18 16.67 5.90
N GLU A 169 6.91 15.48 5.35
CA GLU A 169 6.23 15.25 4.07
C GLU A 169 6.86 15.95 2.87
N ALA A 170 8.07 16.50 3.01
CA ALA A 170 8.78 17.18 1.92
C ALA A 170 9.30 16.21 0.86
N PHE A 171 9.44 14.94 1.20
CA PHE A 171 9.93 13.88 0.30
C PHE A 171 9.06 12.63 0.37
N LEU A 172 8.91 11.98 -0.78
CA LEU A 172 8.37 10.63 -0.92
C LEU A 172 9.50 9.67 -1.32
N TYR A 173 9.61 8.56 -0.61
CA TYR A 173 10.51 7.46 -0.93
C TYR A 173 9.70 6.31 -1.48
N VAL A 174 10.14 5.74 -2.61
CA VAL A 174 9.47 4.60 -3.25
C VAL A 174 10.52 3.58 -3.64
N ASN A 175 10.35 2.32 -3.23
CA ASN A 175 11.24 1.26 -3.69
C ASN A 175 10.75 0.65 -5.01
N ASP A 176 11.72 0.21 -5.83
CA ASP A 176 11.51 -0.60 -7.02
C ASP A 176 12.12 -1.97 -6.76
N SER A 177 11.28 -2.98 -6.54
CA SER A 177 11.75 -4.29 -6.08
C SER A 177 12.71 -4.96 -7.07
N PRO A 178 12.41 -5.07 -8.39
CA PRO A 178 13.36 -5.66 -9.35
C PRO A 178 14.66 -4.87 -9.50
N LYS A 179 14.59 -3.54 -9.37
CA LYS A 179 15.76 -2.65 -9.46
C LYS A 179 16.59 -2.65 -8.18
N LYS A 180 16.06 -3.20 -7.08
CA LYS A 180 16.74 -3.26 -5.76
C LYS A 180 17.20 -1.89 -5.27
N HIS A 181 16.41 -0.86 -5.52
CA HIS A 181 16.71 0.49 -5.08
C HIS A 181 15.48 1.22 -4.51
N ILE A 182 15.77 2.30 -3.79
CA ILE A 182 14.78 3.25 -3.32
C ILE A 182 15.04 4.57 -4.05
N ARG A 183 14.00 5.13 -4.64
CA ARG A 183 14.02 6.46 -5.25
C ARG A 183 13.48 7.49 -4.28
N LYS A 184 14.05 8.69 -4.31
CA LYS A 184 13.61 9.83 -3.51
C LYS A 184 13.07 10.92 -4.41
N PHE A 185 11.85 11.34 -4.16
CA PHE A 185 11.17 12.43 -4.85
C PHE A 185 10.93 13.60 -3.89
N ARG A 186 11.02 14.82 -4.40
CA ARG A 186 10.47 15.99 -3.70
C ARG A 186 8.97 16.04 -3.96
N VAL A 187 8.20 16.28 -2.92
CA VAL A 187 6.75 16.55 -3.02
C VAL A 187 6.56 18.04 -3.21
N GLU A 188 6.00 18.44 -4.34
CA GLU A 188 5.74 19.84 -4.67
C GLU A 188 4.44 20.33 -4.02
N ALA A 189 4.25 21.64 -3.97
CA ALA A 189 3.09 22.25 -3.32
C ALA A 189 1.74 21.87 -3.97
N ASP A 190 1.73 21.51 -5.26
CA ASP A 190 0.56 21.03 -6.01
C ASP A 190 0.36 19.51 -5.91
N GLY A 191 1.17 18.83 -5.10
CA GLY A 191 1.15 17.38 -4.89
C GLY A 191 1.84 16.57 -5.98
N THR A 192 2.46 17.22 -6.99
CA THR A 192 3.28 16.52 -7.99
C THR A 192 4.64 16.11 -7.39
N LEU A 193 5.34 15.21 -8.08
CA LEU A 193 6.68 14.77 -7.69
C LEU A 193 7.74 15.32 -8.64
N SER A 194 8.89 15.71 -8.08
CA SER A 194 10.06 16.09 -8.86
C SER A 194 11.31 15.34 -8.38
N GLY A 195 12.32 15.24 -9.24
CA GLY A 195 13.57 14.55 -8.95
C GLY A 195 13.48 13.05 -9.25
N GLY A 196 13.34 12.19 -8.25
CA GLY A 196 13.26 10.73 -8.45
C GLY A 196 14.62 10.05 -8.64
N ALA A 197 15.69 10.65 -8.12
CA ALA A 197 17.02 10.03 -8.11
C ALA A 197 17.06 8.82 -7.17
N VAL A 198 17.91 7.83 -7.50
CA VAL A 198 18.20 6.72 -6.60
C VAL A 198 18.83 7.27 -5.32
N TRP A 199 18.17 7.01 -4.21
CA TRP A 199 18.61 7.45 -2.88
C TRP A 199 19.40 6.36 -2.15
N ALA A 200 18.97 5.11 -2.32
CA ALA A 200 19.64 3.95 -1.73
C ALA A 200 19.51 2.73 -2.64
N GLU A 201 20.51 1.86 -2.61
CA GLU A 201 20.50 0.57 -3.27
C GLU A 201 20.61 -0.54 -2.21
N THR A 202 19.93 -1.66 -2.46
CA THR A 202 20.05 -2.85 -1.61
C THR A 202 20.97 -3.86 -2.29
N THR A 203 21.80 -4.51 -1.50
CA THR A 203 22.73 -5.58 -1.96
C THR A 203 22.21 -6.98 -1.65
N GLY A 204 20.99 -7.09 -1.08
CA GLY A 204 20.38 -8.34 -0.70
C GLY A 204 19.91 -9.19 -1.89
N GLU A 205 19.76 -10.49 -1.68
CA GLU A 205 19.01 -11.36 -2.56
C GLU A 205 17.50 -11.00 -2.46
N GLU A 206 16.73 -11.26 -3.51
CA GLU A 206 15.26 -11.09 -3.45
C GLU A 206 14.68 -12.03 -2.39
N ILE A 207 13.79 -11.49 -1.57
CA ILE A 207 13.03 -12.26 -0.59
C ILE A 207 11.80 -12.86 -1.26
#